data_2a712b8c59b36bec75c0578d4124fb7f
#
_entry.id   2a712b8c59b36bec75c0578d4124fb7f
#
_cell.length_a   1.000
_cell.length_b   1.000
_cell.length_c   1.000
_cell.angle_alpha   90.00
_cell.angle_beta   90.00
_cell.angle_gamma   90.00
#
_symmetry.space_group_name_H-M   'P 1'
#
loop_
_entity.id
_entity.type
_entity.pdbx_description
1 polymer ?
#
loop_
_entity_poly.entity_id
_entity_poly.type
_entity_poly.pdbx_seq_one_letter_code
_entity_poly.pdbx_strand_id
1 'polypeptide(L)'
;MKAICRVVFEMQNEQERFILRNARYLAADYMIRTLREGDTVVDATMGNGKDTLFLCDLVGESGHVYAFDVQPEAVERTRERVKEAGCLARTTLLLAGHETMAEHVAGPVQAVMFNLGWLPGAEHAVTTKTETTLKAVHAALELVAPGGIVTVCVYPGHDEGTRELEALKTYVSGLSVRTFNVLYHSFVNASLQTPQLFLIQRNK
;
A
#
# COMPACT_ATOMS: atom_id res chain seq x y z
N MET A 1 0.72 -26.94 -9.24
CA MET A 1 0.35 -25.62 -9.78
C MET A 1 -0.86 -25.18 -9.00
N LYS A 2 -0.61 -24.53 -7.84
CA LYS A 2 -1.67 -24.07 -6.91
C LYS A 2 -2.41 -22.91 -7.56
N ALA A 3 -3.70 -22.81 -7.28
CA ALA A 3 -4.56 -21.76 -7.80
C ALA A 3 -3.96 -20.39 -7.46
N ILE A 4 -3.43 -19.73 -8.47
CA ILE A 4 -3.16 -18.29 -8.40
C ILE A 4 -4.49 -17.65 -8.08
N CYS A 5 -4.52 -16.90 -6.99
CA CYS A 5 -5.72 -16.33 -6.44
C CYS A 5 -6.59 -15.64 -7.49
N ARG A 6 -7.90 -15.78 -7.31
CA ARG A 6 -8.93 -15.24 -8.21
C ARG A 6 -8.76 -13.73 -8.45
N VAL A 7 -8.33 -12.96 -7.45
CA VAL A 7 -8.09 -11.51 -7.58
C VAL A 7 -6.85 -11.22 -8.43
N VAL A 8 -5.75 -11.97 -8.22
CA VAL A 8 -4.55 -11.86 -9.06
C VAL A 8 -4.85 -12.30 -10.48
N PHE A 9 -5.64 -13.37 -10.65
CA PHE A 9 -6.06 -13.89 -11.94
C PHE A 9 -7.03 -12.96 -12.69
N GLU A 10 -7.98 -12.32 -12.00
CA GLU A 10 -8.86 -11.30 -12.60
C GLU A 10 -8.09 -10.03 -12.97
N MET A 11 -7.09 -9.64 -12.19
CA MET A 11 -6.19 -8.53 -12.53
C MET A 11 -5.29 -8.85 -13.74
N GLN A 12 -4.95 -10.12 -13.97
CA GLN A 12 -4.12 -10.56 -15.09
C GLN A 12 -4.91 -10.78 -16.39
N ASN A 13 -6.12 -11.35 -16.32
CA ASN A 13 -6.82 -11.86 -17.52
C ASN A 13 -7.40 -10.79 -18.46
N GLU A 14 -7.82 -9.63 -17.97
CA GLU A 14 -8.41 -8.59 -18.83
C GLU A 14 -7.40 -7.59 -19.39
N GLN A 15 -6.17 -7.53 -18.85
CA GLN A 15 -5.22 -6.45 -19.14
C GLN A 15 -3.77 -6.87 -19.39
N GLU A 16 -3.49 -8.14 -19.65
CA GLU A 16 -2.12 -8.65 -19.92
C GLU A 16 -1.38 -7.92 -21.07
N ARG A 17 -2.09 -7.15 -21.90
CA ARG A 17 -1.49 -6.37 -23.00
C ARG A 17 -0.97 -5.00 -22.60
N PHE A 18 -1.36 -4.46 -21.42
CA PHE A 18 -1.02 -3.10 -21.03
C PHE A 18 -0.08 -3.11 -19.84
N ILE A 19 1.20 -2.87 -20.09
CA ILE A 19 2.24 -2.79 -19.03
C ILE A 19 2.13 -1.46 -18.28
N LEU A 20 1.88 -0.35 -19.01
CA LEU A 20 1.74 0.97 -18.40
C LEU A 20 0.27 1.22 -18.02
N ARG A 21 -0.06 0.80 -16.81
CA ARG A 21 -1.37 1.01 -16.19
C ARG A 21 -1.28 2.14 -15.16
N ASN A 22 -2.38 2.45 -14.46
CA ASN A 22 -2.34 3.50 -13.41
C ASN A 22 -1.43 3.12 -12.23
N ALA A 23 -1.13 4.10 -11.38
CA ALA A 23 -0.22 3.98 -10.24
C ALA A 23 -0.52 2.77 -9.33
N ARG A 24 -1.79 2.49 -9.04
CA ARG A 24 -2.21 1.37 -8.19
C ARG A 24 -1.85 0.01 -8.79
N TYR A 25 -2.04 -0.16 -10.10
CA TYR A 25 -1.66 -1.41 -10.78
C TYR A 25 -0.14 -1.59 -10.82
N LEU A 26 0.61 -0.51 -11.04
CA LEU A 26 2.08 -0.55 -10.97
C LEU A 26 2.55 -0.95 -9.57
N ALA A 27 1.95 -0.39 -8.51
CA ALA A 27 2.24 -0.80 -7.13
C ALA A 27 1.98 -2.30 -6.92
N ALA A 28 0.84 -2.83 -7.41
CA ALA A 28 0.51 -4.25 -7.33
C ALA A 28 1.53 -5.12 -8.07
N ASP A 29 2.00 -4.72 -9.26
CA ASP A 29 3.02 -5.44 -10.02
C ASP A 29 4.35 -5.53 -9.25
N TYR A 30 4.74 -4.48 -8.52
CA TYR A 30 5.92 -4.51 -7.65
C TYR A 30 5.71 -5.42 -6.44
N MET A 31 4.52 -5.43 -5.82
CA MET A 31 4.19 -6.37 -4.73
C MET A 31 4.29 -7.82 -5.20
N ILE A 32 3.73 -8.17 -6.36
CA ILE A 32 3.81 -9.53 -6.95
C ILE A 32 5.27 -9.97 -7.16
N ARG A 33 6.15 -9.06 -7.58
CA ARG A 33 7.57 -9.38 -7.82
C ARG A 33 8.36 -9.54 -6.53
N THR A 34 7.98 -8.83 -5.47
CA THR A 34 8.73 -8.76 -4.21
C THR A 34 8.30 -9.82 -3.21
N LEU A 35 6.99 -10.00 -3.04
CA LEU A 35 6.43 -10.83 -1.97
C LEU A 35 6.52 -12.33 -2.24
N ARG A 36 6.64 -13.08 -1.15
CA ARG A 36 6.67 -14.54 -1.13
C ARG A 36 5.73 -15.08 -0.05
N GLU A 37 5.35 -16.33 -0.19
CA GLU A 37 4.61 -17.05 0.86
C GLU A 37 5.39 -17.01 2.18
N GLY A 38 4.70 -16.67 3.27
CA GLY A 38 5.28 -16.51 4.60
C GLY A 38 5.70 -15.10 4.98
N ASP A 39 5.68 -14.15 4.04
CA ASP A 39 6.04 -12.76 4.33
C ASP A 39 5.03 -12.07 5.25
N THR A 40 5.53 -11.11 6.04
CA THR A 40 4.70 -10.16 6.78
C THR A 40 4.67 -8.83 6.04
N VAL A 41 3.48 -8.25 5.89
CA VAL A 41 3.25 -7.02 5.12
C VAL A 41 2.26 -6.09 5.81
N VAL A 42 2.26 -4.82 5.38
CA VAL A 42 1.33 -3.80 5.89
C VAL A 42 0.53 -3.20 4.74
N ASP A 43 -0.80 -3.19 4.90
CA ASP A 43 -1.72 -2.32 4.18
C ASP A 43 -1.99 -1.09 5.05
N ALA A 44 -1.37 0.02 4.72
CA ALA A 44 -1.45 1.24 5.52
C ALA A 44 -2.76 2.03 5.33
N THR A 45 -3.62 1.61 4.38
CA THR A 45 -4.85 2.31 3.98
C THR A 45 -5.90 1.29 3.51
N MET A 46 -6.36 0.44 4.44
CA MET A 46 -7.14 -0.76 4.07
C MET A 46 -8.45 -0.46 3.33
N GLY A 47 -9.11 0.64 3.65
CA GLY A 47 -10.33 1.07 3.00
C GLY A 47 -11.40 -0.03 2.90
N ASN A 48 -11.77 -0.41 1.67
CA ASN A 48 -12.72 -1.48 1.41
C ASN A 48 -12.09 -2.89 1.40
N GLY A 49 -10.83 -3.06 1.82
CA GLY A 49 -10.14 -4.34 1.98
C GLY A 49 -9.70 -5.03 0.68
N LYS A 50 -9.72 -4.34 -0.45
CA LYS A 50 -9.30 -4.94 -1.73
C LYS A 50 -7.79 -5.20 -1.76
N ASP A 51 -7.01 -4.25 -1.29
CA ASP A 51 -5.55 -4.36 -1.26
C ASP A 51 -5.12 -5.25 -0.10
N THR A 52 -5.81 -5.22 1.05
CA THR A 52 -5.62 -6.18 2.14
C THR A 52 -5.79 -7.62 1.66
N LEU A 53 -6.88 -7.93 0.95
CA LEU A 53 -7.13 -9.27 0.40
C LEU A 53 -6.05 -9.67 -0.63
N PHE A 54 -5.69 -8.76 -1.53
CA PHE A 54 -4.61 -8.98 -2.50
C PHE A 54 -3.28 -9.33 -1.83
N LEU A 55 -2.91 -8.61 -0.77
CA LEU A 55 -1.70 -8.91 0.02
C LEU A 55 -1.81 -10.27 0.74
N CYS A 56 -2.97 -10.60 1.32
CA CYS A 56 -3.20 -11.92 1.92
C CYS A 56 -2.95 -13.06 0.94
N ASP A 57 -3.33 -12.86 -0.32
CA ASP A 57 -3.14 -13.86 -1.36
C ASP A 57 -1.67 -14.03 -1.73
N LEU A 58 -0.90 -12.94 -1.76
CA LEU A 58 0.52 -12.98 -2.09
C LEU A 58 1.36 -13.64 -1.00
N VAL A 59 1.03 -13.36 0.28
CA VAL A 59 1.80 -13.90 1.40
C VAL A 59 1.37 -15.32 1.81
N GLY A 60 0.26 -15.81 1.28
CA GLY A 60 -0.20 -17.19 1.50
C GLY A 60 -0.65 -17.47 2.93
N GLU A 61 -0.81 -18.78 3.26
CA GLU A 61 -1.35 -19.23 4.55
C GLU A 61 -0.39 -19.00 5.73
N SER A 62 0.90 -19.01 5.48
CA SER A 62 1.96 -18.82 6.48
C SER A 62 2.37 -17.36 6.68
N GLY A 63 1.88 -16.44 5.83
CA GLY A 63 2.17 -15.03 5.93
C GLY A 63 1.20 -14.26 6.83
N HIS A 64 1.46 -12.95 6.99
CA HIS A 64 0.63 -12.09 7.82
C HIS A 64 0.44 -10.70 7.21
N VAL A 65 -0.78 -10.15 7.34
CA VAL A 65 -1.12 -8.79 6.88
C VAL A 65 -1.60 -7.94 8.06
N TYR A 66 -0.90 -6.85 8.34
CA TYR A 66 -1.41 -5.76 9.18
C TYR A 66 -2.13 -4.76 8.28
N ALA A 67 -3.34 -4.34 8.67
CA ALA A 67 -4.13 -3.41 7.87
C ALA A 67 -4.70 -2.29 8.74
N PHE A 68 -4.50 -1.04 8.32
CA PHE A 68 -4.82 0.17 9.08
C PHE A 68 -5.90 1.00 8.40
N ASP A 69 -6.84 1.50 9.18
CA ASP A 69 -7.74 2.58 8.79
C ASP A 69 -8.27 3.30 10.03
N VAL A 70 -8.58 4.58 9.89
CA VAL A 70 -9.16 5.40 10.97
C VAL A 70 -10.69 5.33 11.00
N GLN A 71 -11.31 4.72 9.99
CA GLN A 71 -12.76 4.64 9.83
C GLN A 71 -13.28 3.27 10.27
N PRO A 72 -14.20 3.19 11.26
CA PRO A 72 -14.79 1.92 11.70
C PRO A 72 -15.46 1.14 10.55
N GLU A 73 -16.10 1.84 9.62
CA GLU A 73 -16.76 1.25 8.47
C GLU A 73 -15.78 0.55 7.52
N ALA A 74 -14.58 1.10 7.36
CA ALA A 74 -13.51 0.50 6.56
C ALA A 74 -13.03 -0.81 7.20
N VAL A 75 -12.81 -0.78 8.53
CA VAL A 75 -12.41 -1.98 9.29
C VAL A 75 -13.45 -3.08 9.18
N GLU A 76 -14.76 -2.76 9.33
CA GLU A 76 -15.81 -3.78 9.26
C GLU A 76 -15.97 -4.35 7.85
N ARG A 77 -16.00 -3.51 6.81
CA ARG A 77 -16.04 -3.97 5.40
C ARG A 77 -14.85 -4.86 5.07
N THR A 78 -13.65 -4.50 5.55
CA THR A 78 -12.45 -5.31 5.35
C THR A 78 -12.54 -6.62 6.10
N ARG A 79 -13.06 -6.61 7.35
CA ARG A 79 -13.29 -7.82 8.16
C ARG A 79 -14.19 -8.82 7.46
N GLU A 80 -15.33 -8.36 6.95
CA GLU A 80 -16.25 -9.20 6.19
C GLU A 80 -15.56 -9.81 4.96
N ARG A 81 -14.86 -8.99 4.18
CA ARG A 81 -14.15 -9.41 2.97
C ARG A 81 -13.09 -10.47 3.24
N VAL A 82 -12.20 -10.26 4.23
CA VAL A 82 -11.12 -11.23 4.54
C VAL A 82 -11.68 -12.48 5.22
N LYS A 83 -12.81 -12.37 5.95
CA LYS A 83 -13.53 -13.52 6.53
C LYS A 83 -14.12 -14.41 5.43
N GLU A 84 -14.84 -13.83 4.47
CA GLU A 84 -15.40 -14.56 3.34
C GLU A 84 -14.34 -15.27 2.50
N ALA A 85 -13.16 -14.67 2.38
CA ALA A 85 -12.02 -15.24 1.69
C ALA A 85 -11.18 -16.24 2.52
N GLY A 86 -11.54 -16.46 3.79
CA GLY A 86 -10.81 -17.36 4.67
C GLY A 86 -9.44 -16.82 5.16
N CYS A 87 -9.22 -15.51 5.07
CA CYS A 87 -7.95 -14.87 5.39
C CYS A 87 -7.89 -14.24 6.78
N LEU A 88 -9.01 -14.24 7.54
CA LEU A 88 -9.13 -13.49 8.80
C LEU A 88 -8.08 -13.90 9.85
N ALA A 89 -7.72 -15.18 9.92
CA ALA A 89 -6.77 -15.68 10.91
C ALA A 89 -5.34 -15.15 10.71
N ARG A 90 -4.99 -14.74 9.49
CA ARG A 90 -3.67 -14.17 9.14
C ARG A 90 -3.70 -12.67 8.87
N THR A 91 -4.76 -11.98 9.34
CA THR A 91 -4.95 -10.55 9.15
C THR A 91 -5.20 -9.87 10.47
N THR A 92 -4.42 -8.85 10.80
CA THR A 92 -4.65 -7.97 11.95
C THR A 92 -5.24 -6.66 11.44
N LEU A 93 -6.53 -6.44 11.71
CA LEU A 93 -7.25 -5.22 11.33
C LEU A 93 -7.20 -4.21 12.48
N LEU A 94 -6.69 -3.02 12.22
CA LEU A 94 -6.42 -1.97 13.20
C LEU A 94 -7.26 -0.74 12.89
N LEU A 95 -8.13 -0.37 13.84
CA LEU A 95 -8.80 0.93 13.84
C LEU A 95 -7.82 1.97 14.41
N ALA A 96 -6.86 2.38 13.60
CA ALA A 96 -5.76 3.26 14.00
C ALA A 96 -5.22 4.01 12.79
N GLY A 97 -4.62 5.17 13.02
CA GLY A 97 -3.91 5.90 11.98
C GLY A 97 -2.63 5.16 11.58
N HIS A 98 -2.33 5.15 10.29
CA HIS A 98 -1.14 4.48 9.75
C HIS A 98 0.18 5.04 10.31
N GLU A 99 0.17 6.25 10.84
CA GLU A 99 1.34 6.87 11.51
C GLU A 99 1.75 6.16 12.81
N THR A 100 0.85 5.33 13.37
CA THR A 100 1.13 4.55 14.58
C THR A 100 1.62 3.13 14.29
N MET A 101 1.92 2.79 13.03
CA MET A 101 2.23 1.41 12.65
C MET A 101 3.41 0.80 13.42
N ALA A 102 4.40 1.59 13.80
CA ALA A 102 5.53 1.12 14.61
C ALA A 102 5.14 0.63 16.02
N GLU A 103 3.97 1.03 16.52
CA GLU A 103 3.44 0.59 17.82
C GLU A 103 2.73 -0.76 17.75
N HIS A 104 2.30 -1.16 16.55
CA HIS A 104 1.44 -2.33 16.32
C HIS A 104 2.11 -3.45 15.54
N VAL A 105 3.08 -3.12 14.70
CA VAL A 105 3.73 -4.09 13.82
C VAL A 105 5.00 -4.64 14.48
N ALA A 106 5.01 -5.94 14.71
CA ALA A 106 6.14 -6.62 15.31
C ALA A 106 7.17 -7.06 14.25
N GLY A 107 8.39 -6.53 14.35
CA GLY A 107 9.53 -6.95 13.55
C GLY A 107 9.53 -6.40 12.12
N PRO A 108 10.54 -6.77 11.33
CA PRO A 108 10.66 -6.29 9.97
C PRO A 108 9.54 -6.86 9.07
N VAL A 109 9.07 -6.03 8.14
CA VAL A 109 8.08 -6.40 7.13
C VAL A 109 8.67 -6.41 5.74
N GLN A 110 8.16 -7.24 4.85
CA GLN A 110 8.67 -7.33 3.48
C GLN A 110 8.11 -6.23 2.57
N ALA A 111 6.90 -5.74 2.87
CA ALA A 111 6.36 -4.59 2.17
C ALA A 111 5.38 -3.77 3.00
N VAL A 112 5.29 -2.48 2.66
CA VAL A 112 4.23 -1.58 3.12
C VAL A 112 3.57 -0.93 1.91
N MET A 113 2.23 -0.99 1.84
CA MET A 113 1.45 -0.44 0.74
C MET A 113 0.56 0.70 1.22
N PHE A 114 0.65 1.85 0.54
CA PHE A 114 -0.21 3.01 0.75
C PHE A 114 -1.00 3.32 -0.51
N ASN A 115 -2.32 3.51 -0.36
CA ASN A 115 -3.19 4.15 -1.32
C ASN A 115 -3.82 5.37 -0.66
N LEU A 116 -3.18 6.54 -0.81
CA LEU A 116 -3.59 7.78 -0.13
C LEU A 116 -4.91 8.32 -0.70
N GLY A 117 -5.59 9.17 0.06
CA GLY A 117 -6.84 9.79 -0.35
C GLY A 117 -8.00 9.44 0.58
N TRP A 118 -9.19 9.25 0.03
CA TRP A 118 -10.43 8.97 0.77
C TRP A 118 -10.99 7.58 0.46
N LEU A 119 -11.83 7.08 1.36
CA LEU A 119 -12.52 5.82 1.18
C LEU A 119 -13.50 5.89 -0.01
N PRO A 120 -13.34 5.07 -1.05
CA PRO A 120 -14.26 5.07 -2.20
C PRO A 120 -15.70 4.78 -1.78
N GLY A 121 -16.63 5.68 -2.15
CA GLY A 121 -18.05 5.57 -1.82
C GLY A 121 -18.46 6.11 -0.45
N ALA A 122 -17.53 6.72 0.32
CA ALA A 122 -17.84 7.52 1.51
C ALA A 122 -17.85 9.03 1.19
N GLU A 123 -18.35 9.83 2.12
CA GLU A 123 -18.20 11.28 2.04
C GLU A 123 -16.70 11.64 2.04
N HIS A 124 -16.30 12.61 1.22
CA HIS A 124 -14.90 13.05 1.07
C HIS A 124 -14.36 13.80 2.31
N ALA A 125 -15.08 13.73 3.44
CA ALA A 125 -14.74 14.41 4.68
C ALA A 125 -13.50 13.83 5.37
N VAL A 126 -13.23 12.53 5.18
CA VAL A 126 -12.06 11.86 5.76
C VAL A 126 -11.09 11.50 4.63
N THR A 127 -9.95 12.17 4.61
CA THR A 127 -8.83 11.91 3.68
C THR A 127 -7.53 11.79 4.47
N THR A 128 -6.53 11.12 3.89
CA THR A 128 -5.17 11.15 4.41
C THR A 128 -4.65 12.59 4.51
N LYS A 129 -3.72 12.82 5.42
CA LYS A 129 -3.16 14.16 5.66
C LYS A 129 -1.64 14.12 5.55
N THR A 130 -1.08 15.15 4.96
CA THR A 130 0.37 15.28 4.72
C THR A 130 1.21 14.94 5.95
N GLU A 131 0.84 15.46 7.13
CA GLU A 131 1.62 15.24 8.35
C GLU A 131 1.61 13.77 8.79
N THR A 132 0.43 13.12 8.83
CA THR A 132 0.31 11.70 9.23
C THR A 132 0.93 10.80 8.17
N THR A 133 0.78 11.12 6.89
CA THR A 133 1.40 10.39 5.77
C THR A 133 2.92 10.38 5.87
N LEU A 134 3.56 11.54 6.12
CA LEU A 134 5.02 11.59 6.26
C LEU A 134 5.52 10.79 7.47
N LYS A 135 4.82 10.87 8.61
CA LYS A 135 5.14 10.05 9.80
C LYS A 135 5.00 8.55 9.49
N ALA A 136 3.94 8.17 8.80
CA ALA A 136 3.69 6.77 8.42
C ALA A 136 4.74 6.24 7.43
N VAL A 137 5.10 7.03 6.42
CA VAL A 137 6.17 6.63 5.48
C VAL A 137 7.51 6.51 6.19
N HIS A 138 7.82 7.41 7.13
CA HIS A 138 9.03 7.28 7.96
C HIS A 138 9.03 5.97 8.76
N ALA A 139 7.94 5.67 9.47
CA ALA A 139 7.79 4.41 10.22
C ALA A 139 7.89 3.17 9.30
N ALA A 140 7.28 3.23 8.12
CA ALA A 140 7.38 2.16 7.12
C ALA A 140 8.83 1.90 6.67
N LEU A 141 9.62 2.97 6.47
CA LEU A 141 11.02 2.85 6.09
C LEU A 141 11.91 2.26 7.21
N GLU A 142 11.54 2.45 8.46
CA GLU A 142 12.22 1.80 9.59
C GLU A 142 11.86 0.32 9.71
N LEU A 143 10.60 -0.03 9.45
CA LEU A 143 10.07 -1.39 9.56
C LEU A 143 10.42 -2.29 8.37
N VAL A 144 10.55 -1.72 7.16
CA VAL A 144 10.79 -2.54 5.96
C VAL A 144 12.14 -3.25 6.02
N ALA A 145 12.14 -4.56 5.72
CA ALA A 145 13.35 -5.39 5.70
C ALA A 145 14.30 -5.01 4.54
N PRO A 146 15.60 -5.34 4.63
CA PRO A 146 16.50 -5.27 3.48
C PRO A 146 15.94 -6.04 2.27
N GLY A 147 15.92 -5.42 1.10
CA GLY A 147 15.30 -5.94 -0.12
C GLY A 147 13.78 -5.74 -0.20
N GLY A 148 13.15 -5.37 0.92
CA GLY A 148 11.73 -5.05 0.96
C GLY A 148 11.38 -3.70 0.34
N ILE A 149 10.09 -3.43 0.14
CA ILE A 149 9.60 -2.25 -0.56
C ILE A 149 8.50 -1.49 0.20
N VAL A 150 8.46 -0.18 -0.02
CA VAL A 150 7.33 0.67 0.34
C VAL A 150 6.76 1.27 -0.94
N THR A 151 5.45 1.10 -1.18
CA THR A 151 4.75 1.73 -2.29
C THR A 151 3.79 2.81 -1.76
N VAL A 152 3.80 3.99 -2.38
CA VAL A 152 2.91 5.09 -2.01
C VAL A 152 2.23 5.62 -3.26
N CYS A 153 0.95 5.25 -3.45
CA CYS A 153 0.09 5.84 -4.47
C CYS A 153 -0.49 7.14 -3.93
N VAL A 154 -0.26 8.24 -4.64
CA VAL A 154 -0.73 9.58 -4.28
C VAL A 154 -1.73 10.05 -5.32
N TYR A 155 -2.81 10.70 -4.88
CA TYR A 155 -3.91 11.19 -5.72
C TYR A 155 -3.99 12.72 -5.64
N PRO A 156 -3.22 13.46 -6.47
CA PRO A 156 -3.10 14.91 -6.38
C PRO A 156 -4.30 15.69 -6.98
N GLY A 157 -5.44 15.04 -7.19
CA GLY A 157 -6.66 15.63 -7.75
C GLY A 157 -7.40 16.61 -6.81
N HIS A 158 -6.86 16.88 -5.62
CA HIS A 158 -7.40 17.80 -4.61
C HIS A 158 -6.25 18.44 -3.83
N ASP A 159 -6.55 19.51 -3.06
CA ASP A 159 -5.54 20.33 -2.39
C ASP A 159 -4.63 19.55 -1.46
N GLU A 160 -5.20 18.67 -0.61
CA GLU A 160 -4.41 17.87 0.33
C GLU A 160 -3.55 16.83 -0.40
N GLY A 161 -4.08 16.15 -1.42
CA GLY A 161 -3.31 15.21 -2.22
C GLY A 161 -2.15 15.89 -2.98
N THR A 162 -2.33 17.14 -3.39
CA THR A 162 -1.25 17.95 -4.00
C THR A 162 -0.18 18.27 -2.96
N ARG A 163 -0.56 18.63 -1.71
CA ARG A 163 0.38 18.86 -0.61
C ARG A 163 1.13 17.59 -0.24
N GLU A 164 0.43 16.45 -0.13
CA GLU A 164 1.04 15.14 0.13
C GLU A 164 2.09 14.80 -0.93
N LEU A 165 1.77 15.01 -2.22
CA LEU A 165 2.69 14.74 -3.32
C LEU A 165 3.99 15.56 -3.20
N GLU A 166 3.90 16.88 -2.99
CA GLU A 166 5.07 17.75 -2.91
C GLU A 166 5.89 17.48 -1.64
N ALA A 167 5.22 17.23 -0.52
CA ALA A 167 5.89 16.87 0.72
C ALA A 167 6.63 15.53 0.62
N LEU A 168 6.02 14.52 -0.02
CA LEU A 168 6.64 13.23 -0.28
C LEU A 168 7.84 13.37 -1.22
N LYS A 169 7.73 14.11 -2.33
CA LYS A 169 8.87 14.38 -3.22
C LYS A 169 10.06 14.96 -2.46
N THR A 170 9.79 15.96 -1.62
CA THR A 170 10.82 16.60 -0.79
C THR A 170 11.46 15.60 0.17
N TYR A 171 10.62 14.83 0.89
CA TYR A 171 11.07 13.86 1.88
C TYR A 171 11.94 12.76 1.26
N VAL A 172 11.45 12.11 0.20
CA VAL A 172 12.16 10.98 -0.40
C VAL A 172 13.43 11.38 -1.14
N SER A 173 13.51 12.63 -1.65
CA SER A 173 14.72 13.17 -2.26
C SER A 173 15.87 13.33 -1.27
N GLY A 174 15.57 13.43 0.03
CA GLY A 174 16.54 13.49 1.11
C GLY A 174 17.05 12.13 1.60
N LEU A 175 16.45 11.02 1.14
CA LEU A 175 16.87 9.68 1.57
C LEU A 175 18.26 9.32 1.01
N SER A 176 19.07 8.67 1.85
CA SER A 176 20.40 8.21 1.43
C SER A 176 20.29 7.07 0.42
N VAL A 177 20.86 7.22 -0.76
CA VAL A 177 20.95 6.17 -1.78
C VAL A 177 21.72 4.92 -1.30
N ARG A 178 22.51 5.03 -0.24
CA ARG A 178 23.17 3.87 0.38
C ARG A 178 22.19 2.96 1.09
N THR A 179 21.07 3.53 1.57
CA THR A 179 20.04 2.82 2.36
C THR A 179 18.81 2.54 1.54
N PHE A 180 18.37 3.48 0.70
CA PHE A 180 17.16 3.36 -0.07
C PHE A 180 17.36 3.75 -1.54
N ASN A 181 16.77 2.98 -2.45
CA ASN A 181 16.55 3.39 -3.82
C ASN A 181 15.10 3.88 -3.95
N VAL A 182 14.92 5.04 -4.56
CA VAL A 182 13.59 5.62 -4.77
C VAL A 182 13.34 5.76 -6.25
N LEU A 183 12.21 5.22 -6.72
CA LEU A 183 11.70 5.40 -8.06
C LEU A 183 10.36 6.13 -7.99
N TYR A 184 10.19 7.14 -8.85
CA TYR A 184 8.97 7.90 -8.98
C TYR A 184 8.37 7.68 -10.35
N HIS A 185 7.10 7.23 -10.37
CA HIS A 185 6.34 6.99 -11.59
C HIS A 185 5.30 8.10 -11.77
N SER A 186 5.41 8.81 -12.88
CA SER A 186 4.45 9.80 -13.34
C SER A 186 4.27 9.67 -14.86
N PHE A 187 3.05 9.75 -15.34
CA PHE A 187 2.77 9.74 -16.77
C PHE A 187 2.99 11.14 -17.35
N VAL A 188 4.04 11.31 -18.15
CA VAL A 188 4.46 12.62 -18.68
C VAL A 188 3.43 13.29 -19.61
N ASN A 189 2.53 12.51 -20.21
CA ASN A 189 1.48 12.94 -21.10
C ASN A 189 0.09 12.98 -20.46
N ALA A 190 -0.01 12.77 -19.15
CA ALA A 190 -1.25 12.85 -18.40
C ALA A 190 -1.37 14.16 -17.61
N SER A 191 -2.57 14.43 -17.11
CA SER A 191 -2.80 15.55 -16.19
C SER A 191 -1.96 15.38 -14.91
N LEU A 192 -1.52 16.48 -14.31
CA LEU A 192 -0.84 16.50 -13.01
C LEU A 192 -1.73 15.94 -11.87
N GLN A 193 -3.04 15.88 -12.09
CA GLN A 193 -4.00 15.28 -11.15
C GLN A 193 -4.08 13.74 -11.24
N THR A 194 -3.42 13.14 -12.24
CA THR A 194 -3.37 11.68 -12.39
C THR A 194 -2.60 11.06 -11.23
N PRO A 195 -3.07 9.92 -10.68
CA PRO A 195 -2.38 9.23 -9.59
C PRO A 195 -0.94 8.90 -9.93
N GLN A 196 -0.05 9.08 -8.98
CA GLN A 196 1.40 8.94 -9.09
C GLN A 196 1.90 7.95 -8.05
N LEU A 197 3.04 7.28 -8.30
CA LEU A 197 3.57 6.23 -7.45
C LEU A 197 5.01 6.54 -7.05
N PHE A 198 5.28 6.50 -5.75
CA PHE A 198 6.63 6.29 -5.21
C PHE A 198 6.83 4.82 -4.89
N LEU A 199 7.93 4.27 -5.37
CA LEU A 199 8.45 2.97 -5.00
C LEU A 199 9.78 3.18 -4.29
N ILE A 200 9.87 2.74 -3.05
CA ILE A 200 11.06 2.88 -2.21
C ILE A 200 11.52 1.47 -1.83
N GLN A 201 12.74 1.12 -2.16
CA GLN A 201 13.32 -0.17 -1.80
C GLN A 201 14.45 0.05 -0.80
N ARG A 202 14.46 -0.75 0.29
CA ARG A 202 15.57 -0.79 1.24
C ARG A 202 16.70 -1.65 0.69
N ASN A 203 17.92 -1.09 0.61
CA ASN A 203 19.07 -1.77 0.04
C ASN A 203 19.71 -2.75 1.03
N LYS A 204 19.95 -2.29 2.25
CA LYS A 204 20.60 -3.09 3.33
C LYS A 204 20.08 -2.67 4.70
#